data_9621d665315fb0376af0be7f7912e753
#
_entry.id   9621d665315fb0376af0be7f7912e753
#
_cell.length_a   1.000
_cell.length_b   1.000
_cell.length_c   1.000
_cell.angle_alpha   90.00
_cell.angle_beta   90.00
_cell.angle_gamma   90.00
#
_symmetry.space_group_name_H-M   'P 1'
#
loop_
_entity.id
_entity.type
_entity.pdbx_description
1 polymer ?
#
loop_
_entity_poly.entity_id
_entity_poly.type
_entity_poly.pdbx_seq_one_letter_code
_entity_poly.pdbx_strand_id
1 'polypeptide(L)'
;IDLATHKPSKCVIVQREAVQATLIDGRDIEWHTAHEGAVELAPISVRSTDPLYILYTSGTTGQPKGVVRDNGGHAVALNWSMRHIYDVSPGDVYWAASDIGWVGGHSYITYAPLIYGCTSILFEGKPIGTPDAGVFWRVIAEHNVKVLFTAPTAFRAIKRADPNGNFLKKHD
;
A
#
# COMPACT_ATOMS: atom_id res chain seq x y z
N ILE A 1 7.85 -17.55 -9.48
CA ILE A 1 8.55 -17.21 -10.74
C ILE A 1 8.93 -18.50 -11.47
N ASP A 2 9.59 -19.45 -10.82
CA ASP A 2 10.09 -20.67 -11.47
C ASP A 2 9.00 -21.58 -12.03
N LEU A 3 7.79 -21.50 -11.49
CA LEU A 3 6.60 -22.23 -11.97
C LEU A 3 5.82 -21.46 -13.04
N ALA A 4 6.19 -20.21 -13.33
CA ALA A 4 5.47 -19.40 -14.32
C ALA A 4 5.82 -19.86 -15.75
N THR A 5 4.82 -19.84 -16.63
CA THR A 5 5.00 -20.12 -18.07
C THR A 5 5.91 -19.08 -18.73
N HIS A 6 5.70 -17.80 -18.39
CA HIS A 6 6.57 -16.71 -18.78
C HIS A 6 7.46 -16.30 -17.62
N LYS A 7 8.77 -16.42 -17.82
CA LYS A 7 9.75 -16.05 -16.81
C LYS A 7 10.32 -14.68 -17.14
N PRO A 8 10.45 -13.77 -16.15
CA PRO A 8 11.13 -12.51 -16.37
C PRO A 8 12.62 -12.79 -16.68
N SER A 9 13.19 -11.99 -17.54
CA SER A 9 14.62 -12.05 -17.85
C SER A 9 15.50 -11.58 -16.69
N LYS A 10 14.97 -10.65 -15.88
CA LYS A 10 15.63 -10.11 -14.70
C LYS A 10 14.64 -9.97 -13.55
N CYS A 11 15.11 -10.17 -12.32
CA CYS A 11 14.38 -9.91 -11.10
C CYS A 11 15.26 -9.04 -10.19
N VAL A 12 14.69 -7.97 -9.65
CA VAL A 12 15.35 -7.17 -8.63
C VAL A 12 14.82 -7.61 -7.28
N ILE A 13 15.71 -8.03 -6.39
CA ILE A 13 15.37 -8.64 -5.10
C ILE A 13 15.83 -7.73 -3.97
N VAL A 14 14.89 -7.33 -3.12
CA VAL A 14 15.19 -6.65 -1.85
C VAL A 14 15.51 -7.72 -0.81
N GLN A 15 16.75 -7.77 -0.35
CA GLN A 15 17.15 -8.62 0.76
C GLN A 15 16.78 -7.95 2.08
N ARG A 16 16.23 -8.71 3.00
CA ARG A 16 15.85 -8.22 4.32
C ARG A 16 16.57 -9.04 5.39
N GLU A 17 16.94 -8.42 6.50
CA GLU A 17 17.63 -9.12 7.61
C GLU A 17 16.87 -10.37 8.07
N ALA A 18 15.54 -10.25 8.20
CA ALA A 18 14.69 -11.35 8.66
C ALA A 18 14.45 -12.45 7.61
N VAL A 19 14.57 -12.12 6.31
CA VAL A 19 14.29 -13.06 5.20
C VAL A 19 15.22 -12.77 4.05
N GLN A 20 16.12 -13.69 3.76
CA GLN A 20 17.02 -13.59 2.62
C GLN A 20 16.69 -14.65 1.57
N ALA A 21 16.58 -14.23 0.33
CA ALA A 21 16.38 -15.12 -0.81
C ALA A 21 17.73 -15.57 -1.38
N THR A 22 17.78 -16.82 -1.84
CA THR A 22 18.89 -17.28 -2.69
C THR A 22 18.72 -16.67 -4.06
N LEU A 23 19.71 -15.89 -4.50
CA LEU A 23 19.69 -15.26 -5.82
C LEU A 23 20.14 -16.28 -6.89
N ILE A 24 19.43 -16.25 -8.02
CA ILE A 24 19.77 -17.08 -9.19
C ILE A 24 20.65 -16.24 -10.11
N ASP A 25 21.87 -16.73 -10.31
CA ASP A 25 22.83 -16.05 -11.18
C ASP A 25 22.31 -15.84 -12.61
N GLY A 26 22.64 -14.69 -13.17
CA GLY A 26 22.19 -14.27 -14.51
C GLY A 26 20.76 -13.76 -14.60
N ARG A 27 19.90 -14.05 -13.58
CA ARG A 27 18.51 -13.56 -13.51
C ARG A 27 18.29 -12.54 -12.40
N ASP A 28 18.73 -12.85 -11.19
CA ASP A 28 18.40 -12.08 -10.00
C ASP A 28 19.50 -11.07 -9.67
N ILE A 29 19.09 -9.83 -9.37
CA ILE A 29 19.98 -8.73 -9.01
C ILE A 29 19.52 -8.22 -7.64
N GLU A 30 20.47 -8.07 -6.73
CA GLU A 30 20.19 -7.45 -5.43
C GLU A 30 19.82 -5.97 -5.64
N TRP A 31 18.88 -5.46 -4.81
CA TRP A 31 18.32 -4.12 -4.91
C TRP A 31 19.39 -3.00 -4.92
N HIS A 32 20.36 -3.05 -4.02
CA HIS A 32 21.41 -2.02 -3.95
C HIS A 32 22.28 -2.05 -5.21
N THR A 33 22.65 -3.24 -5.66
CA THR A 33 23.40 -3.40 -6.91
C THR A 33 22.63 -2.90 -8.14
N ALA A 34 21.29 -3.09 -8.14
CA ALA A 34 20.46 -2.59 -9.24
C ALA A 34 20.41 -1.05 -9.31
N HIS A 35 20.70 -0.36 -8.21
CA HIS A 35 20.75 1.10 -8.13
C HIS A 35 22.14 1.68 -8.40
N GLU A 36 23.19 0.88 -8.39
CA GLU A 36 24.55 1.35 -8.65
C GLU A 36 24.62 1.97 -10.06
N GLY A 37 25.01 3.23 -10.13
CA GLY A 37 25.11 3.97 -11.40
C GLY A 37 23.76 4.37 -12.01
N ALA A 38 22.63 4.17 -11.33
CA ALA A 38 21.34 4.64 -11.81
C ALA A 38 21.33 6.18 -11.89
N VAL A 39 20.78 6.69 -12.99
CA VAL A 39 20.59 8.13 -13.19
C VAL A 39 19.12 8.49 -13.05
N GLU A 40 18.84 9.70 -12.59
CA GLU A 40 17.49 10.21 -12.53
C GLU A 40 16.88 10.32 -13.93
N LEU A 41 15.67 9.80 -14.09
CA LEU A 41 14.89 9.90 -15.32
C LEU A 41 13.72 10.84 -15.12
N ALA A 42 13.55 11.77 -16.07
CA ALA A 42 12.40 12.65 -16.09
C ALA A 42 11.10 11.86 -16.33
N PRO A 43 9.98 12.27 -15.71
CA PRO A 43 8.67 11.70 -16.01
C PRO A 43 8.32 11.83 -17.51
N ILE A 44 7.66 10.82 -18.04
CA ILE A 44 7.15 10.86 -19.42
C ILE A 44 5.70 11.33 -19.46
N SER A 45 5.36 12.10 -20.49
CA SER A 45 3.97 12.51 -20.72
C SER A 45 3.18 11.34 -21.30
N VAL A 46 1.98 11.08 -20.72
CA VAL A 46 1.05 10.05 -21.18
C VAL A 46 -0.34 10.66 -21.36
N ARG A 47 -1.20 10.00 -22.15
CA ARG A 47 -2.61 10.44 -22.27
C ARG A 47 -3.38 10.03 -21.02
N SER A 48 -4.41 10.79 -20.67
CA SER A 48 -5.29 10.48 -19.54
C SER A 48 -5.94 9.09 -19.63
N THR A 49 -6.15 8.60 -20.84
CA THR A 49 -6.75 7.28 -21.14
C THR A 49 -5.74 6.14 -21.21
N ASP A 50 -4.44 6.43 -21.16
CA ASP A 50 -3.42 5.39 -21.16
C ASP A 50 -3.50 4.58 -19.85
N PRO A 51 -3.30 3.27 -19.90
CA PRO A 51 -3.37 2.43 -18.70
C PRO A 51 -2.22 2.77 -17.74
N LEU A 52 -2.56 2.92 -16.45
CA LEU A 52 -1.61 3.12 -15.36
C LEU A 52 -1.11 1.78 -14.82
N TYR A 53 -2.04 0.88 -14.49
CA TYR A 53 -1.74 -0.48 -14.05
C TYR A 53 -2.91 -1.44 -14.29
N ILE A 54 -2.63 -2.73 -14.22
CA ILE A 54 -3.62 -3.80 -14.22
C ILE A 54 -3.47 -4.58 -12.91
N LEU A 55 -4.55 -4.66 -12.14
CA LEU A 55 -4.61 -5.43 -10.91
C LEU A 55 -5.57 -6.59 -11.05
N TYR A 56 -5.10 -7.80 -10.82
CA TYR A 56 -5.94 -8.98 -10.84
C TYR A 56 -6.66 -9.19 -9.52
N THR A 57 -7.95 -9.45 -9.59
CA THR A 57 -8.79 -9.84 -8.45
C THR A 57 -9.26 -11.28 -8.61
N SER A 58 -9.56 -11.95 -7.49
CA SER A 58 -9.99 -13.36 -7.50
C SER A 58 -11.26 -13.63 -8.29
N GLY A 59 -12.06 -12.61 -8.61
CA GLY A 59 -13.31 -12.73 -9.35
C GLY A 59 -14.35 -13.62 -8.66
N THR A 60 -15.64 -13.27 -8.77
CA THR A 60 -16.75 -14.05 -8.20
C THR A 60 -17.00 -15.37 -8.94
N THR A 61 -16.47 -15.52 -10.15
CA THR A 61 -16.65 -16.69 -11.04
C THR A 61 -15.48 -17.68 -10.99
N GLY A 62 -14.53 -17.50 -10.05
CA GLY A 62 -13.35 -18.37 -9.93
C GLY A 62 -12.22 -18.06 -10.92
N GLN A 63 -12.47 -17.25 -11.94
CA GLN A 63 -11.43 -16.80 -12.87
C GLN A 63 -10.91 -15.42 -12.43
N PRO A 64 -9.58 -15.22 -12.34
CA PRO A 64 -9.01 -13.91 -12.05
C PRO A 64 -9.43 -12.88 -13.10
N LYS A 65 -9.79 -11.68 -12.63
CA LYS A 65 -10.18 -10.56 -13.50
C LYS A 65 -9.17 -9.44 -13.37
N GLY A 66 -8.61 -8.99 -14.50
CA GLY A 66 -7.72 -7.85 -14.57
C GLY A 66 -8.50 -6.54 -14.56
N VAL A 67 -8.37 -5.76 -13.50
CA VAL A 67 -8.92 -4.40 -13.42
C VAL A 67 -7.88 -3.43 -13.97
N VAL A 68 -8.20 -2.79 -15.09
CA VAL A 68 -7.36 -1.77 -15.71
C VAL A 68 -7.72 -0.41 -15.11
N ARG A 69 -6.74 0.32 -14.64
CA ARG A 69 -6.87 1.73 -14.24
C ARG A 69 -6.18 2.60 -15.28
N ASP A 70 -6.87 3.65 -15.72
CA ASP A 70 -6.30 4.69 -16.55
C ASP A 70 -5.59 5.75 -15.69
N ASN A 71 -4.77 6.59 -16.32
CA ASN A 71 -4.03 7.63 -15.60
C ASN A 71 -4.95 8.76 -15.13
N GLY A 72 -5.71 9.36 -16.04
CA GLY A 72 -6.47 10.59 -15.75
C GLY A 72 -7.72 10.36 -14.94
N GLY A 73 -8.58 9.42 -15.36
CA GLY A 73 -9.83 9.13 -14.65
C GLY A 73 -9.59 8.65 -13.23
N HIS A 74 -8.58 7.80 -13.06
CA HIS A 74 -8.19 7.32 -11.73
C HIS A 74 -7.67 8.45 -10.84
N ALA A 75 -6.78 9.32 -11.36
CA ALA A 75 -6.27 10.47 -10.62
C ALA A 75 -7.38 11.43 -10.18
N VAL A 76 -8.35 11.74 -11.07
CA VAL A 76 -9.50 12.59 -10.74
C VAL A 76 -10.37 11.95 -9.64
N ALA A 77 -10.69 10.67 -9.77
CA ALA A 77 -11.50 9.96 -8.78
C ALA A 77 -10.82 9.92 -7.39
N LEU A 78 -9.51 9.68 -7.35
CA LEU A 78 -8.74 9.67 -6.11
C LEU A 78 -8.68 11.06 -5.48
N ASN A 79 -8.35 12.09 -6.24
CA ASN A 79 -8.31 13.46 -5.75
C ASN A 79 -9.67 13.89 -5.18
N TRP A 80 -10.75 13.59 -5.90
CA TRP A 80 -12.12 13.90 -5.47
C TRP A 80 -12.46 13.18 -4.16
N SER A 81 -12.14 11.89 -4.04
CA SER A 81 -12.45 11.10 -2.85
C SER A 81 -11.67 11.56 -1.61
N MET A 82 -10.41 11.98 -1.75
CA MET A 82 -9.63 12.52 -0.64
C MET A 82 -10.32 13.74 -0.02
N ARG A 83 -10.81 14.65 -0.87
CA ARG A 83 -11.50 15.84 -0.42
C ARG A 83 -12.90 15.57 0.13
N HIS A 84 -13.72 14.83 -0.62
CA HIS A 84 -15.17 14.80 -0.39
C HIS A 84 -15.64 13.58 0.42
N ILE A 85 -14.84 12.51 0.49
CA ILE A 85 -15.15 11.31 1.28
C ILE A 85 -14.34 11.30 2.58
N TYR A 86 -13.04 11.56 2.47
CA TYR A 86 -12.14 11.48 3.62
C TYR A 86 -11.95 12.81 4.34
N ASP A 87 -12.39 13.93 3.77
CA ASP A 87 -12.31 15.27 4.35
C ASP A 87 -10.90 15.64 4.85
N VAL A 88 -9.91 15.31 4.03
CA VAL A 88 -8.51 15.67 4.28
C VAL A 88 -8.09 16.89 3.47
N SER A 89 -7.05 17.55 3.95
CA SER A 89 -6.38 18.67 3.28
C SER A 89 -4.92 18.32 2.97
N PRO A 90 -4.28 18.99 2.00
CA PRO A 90 -2.83 18.85 1.81
C PRO A 90 -2.07 19.09 3.12
N GLY A 91 -1.12 18.22 3.42
CA GLY A 91 -0.36 18.23 4.69
C GLY A 91 -0.96 17.36 5.80
N ASP A 92 -2.24 16.99 5.74
CA ASP A 92 -2.83 16.06 6.71
C ASP A 92 -2.19 14.67 6.61
N VAL A 93 -2.16 13.96 7.73
CA VAL A 93 -1.69 12.57 7.77
C VAL A 93 -2.84 11.62 7.54
N TYR A 94 -2.74 10.87 6.47
CA TYR A 94 -3.70 9.85 6.04
C TYR A 94 -3.07 8.46 6.13
N TRP A 95 -3.78 7.52 6.72
CA TRP A 95 -3.31 6.15 6.86
C TRP A 95 -4.30 5.14 6.29
N ALA A 96 -3.97 4.54 5.16
CA ALA A 96 -4.64 3.34 4.68
C ALA A 96 -3.95 2.10 5.25
N ALA A 97 -4.44 1.61 6.38
CA ALA A 97 -3.94 0.39 7.02
C ALA A 97 -4.54 -0.85 6.34
N SER A 98 -4.08 -1.13 5.14
CA SER A 98 -4.51 -2.22 4.26
C SER A 98 -3.29 -2.86 3.59
N ASP A 99 -3.51 -3.97 2.91
CA ASP A 99 -2.47 -4.65 2.13
C ASP A 99 -2.30 -3.94 0.78
N ILE A 100 -1.03 -3.67 0.41
CA ILE A 100 -0.68 -3.03 -0.86
C ILE A 100 -1.10 -3.86 -2.08
N GLY A 101 -1.21 -5.18 -1.94
CA GLY A 101 -1.64 -6.08 -3.01
C GLY A 101 -3.12 -6.00 -3.35
N TRP A 102 -3.94 -5.32 -2.55
CA TRP A 102 -5.35 -5.09 -2.84
C TRP A 102 -5.58 -3.84 -3.67
N VAL A 103 -6.73 -3.77 -4.35
CA VAL A 103 -7.12 -2.59 -5.15
C VAL A 103 -7.15 -1.31 -4.31
N GLY A 104 -7.60 -1.39 -3.06
CA GLY A 104 -7.56 -0.28 -2.11
C GLY A 104 -6.14 0.12 -1.72
N GLY A 105 -5.20 -0.82 -1.69
CA GLY A 105 -3.80 -0.57 -1.38
C GLY A 105 -3.13 0.34 -2.40
N HIS A 106 -3.16 -0.02 -3.66
CA HIS A 106 -2.62 0.83 -4.73
C HIS A 106 -3.25 2.22 -4.74
N SER A 107 -4.58 2.29 -4.68
CA SER A 107 -5.31 3.53 -4.73
C SER A 107 -5.04 4.43 -3.52
N TYR A 108 -5.13 3.90 -2.30
CA TYR A 108 -5.20 4.71 -1.08
C TYR A 108 -3.98 4.61 -0.15
N ILE A 109 -3.06 3.68 -0.38
CA ILE A 109 -1.75 3.73 0.28
C ILE A 109 -0.78 4.60 -0.51
N THR A 110 -0.78 4.45 -1.86
CA THR A 110 0.23 5.06 -2.72
C THR A 110 -0.29 6.30 -3.44
N TYR A 111 -1.29 6.13 -4.34
CA TYR A 111 -1.63 7.20 -5.28
C TYR A 111 -2.42 8.35 -4.65
N ALA A 112 -3.54 8.06 -3.97
CA ALA A 112 -4.46 9.10 -3.51
C ALA A 112 -3.82 10.11 -2.55
N PRO A 113 -3.18 9.69 -1.45
CA PRO A 113 -2.60 10.64 -0.50
C PRO A 113 -1.49 11.47 -1.14
N LEU A 114 -0.64 10.88 -1.97
CA LEU A 114 0.47 11.59 -2.61
C LEU A 114 -0.03 12.58 -3.69
N ILE A 115 -1.00 12.19 -4.53
CA ILE A 115 -1.62 13.08 -5.51
C ILE A 115 -2.29 14.28 -4.83
N TYR A 116 -2.94 14.04 -3.69
CA TYR A 116 -3.65 15.08 -2.95
C TYR A 116 -2.75 15.96 -2.09
N GLY A 117 -1.49 15.58 -1.88
CA GLY A 117 -0.52 16.29 -1.06
C GLY A 117 -0.59 15.97 0.43
N CYS A 118 -1.14 14.81 0.79
CA CYS A 118 -1.15 14.30 2.15
C CYS A 118 0.14 13.55 2.49
N THR A 119 0.45 13.44 3.78
CA THR A 119 1.41 12.47 4.27
C THR A 119 0.76 11.10 4.35
N SER A 120 1.36 10.09 3.74
CA SER A 120 0.89 8.71 3.80
C SER A 120 1.74 7.90 4.77
N ILE A 121 1.10 7.07 5.60
CA ILE A 121 1.81 6.11 6.46
C ILE A 121 1.94 4.78 5.73
N LEU A 122 3.17 4.34 5.57
CA LEU A 122 3.49 2.98 5.13
C LEU A 122 3.83 2.14 6.37
N PHE A 123 2.94 1.22 6.72
CA PHE A 123 3.03 0.43 7.93
C PHE A 123 3.32 -1.03 7.63
N GLU A 124 4.40 -1.54 8.20
CA GLU A 124 4.73 -2.95 8.15
C GLU A 124 4.34 -3.63 9.46
N GLY A 125 3.18 -4.25 9.48
CA GLY A 125 2.67 -4.92 10.67
C GLY A 125 1.24 -5.41 10.48
N LYS A 126 0.69 -5.94 11.57
CA LYS A 126 -0.68 -6.43 11.63
C LYS A 126 -1.47 -5.65 12.69
N PRO A 127 -2.80 -5.60 12.61
CA PRO A 127 -3.62 -4.89 13.59
C PRO A 127 -3.55 -5.48 15.00
N ILE A 128 -3.06 -6.71 15.12
CA ILE A 128 -2.81 -7.42 16.38
C ILE A 128 -1.48 -8.16 16.28
N GLY A 129 -0.78 -8.31 17.41
CA GLY A 129 0.47 -9.07 17.47
C GLY A 129 1.71 -8.37 16.89
N THR A 130 1.67 -7.06 16.69
CA THR A 130 2.80 -6.26 16.22
C THR A 130 2.97 -4.96 17.02
N PRO A 131 3.33 -4.98 18.29
CA PRO A 131 3.47 -6.14 19.15
C PRO A 131 2.14 -6.60 19.77
N ASP A 132 1.08 -5.77 19.78
CA ASP A 132 -0.20 -6.01 20.44
C ASP A 132 -1.37 -5.31 19.70
N ALA A 133 -2.59 -5.40 20.26
CA ALA A 133 -3.79 -4.78 19.69
C ALA A 133 -3.83 -3.23 19.80
N GLY A 134 -2.87 -2.64 20.47
CA GLY A 134 -2.76 -1.17 20.62
C GLY A 134 -1.95 -0.49 19.52
N VAL A 135 -1.35 -1.24 18.61
CA VAL A 135 -0.43 -0.69 17.62
C VAL A 135 -1.07 0.40 16.75
N PHE A 136 -2.31 0.20 16.32
CA PHE A 136 -3.00 1.22 15.50
C PHE A 136 -3.21 2.53 16.25
N TRP A 137 -3.57 2.45 17.52
CA TRP A 137 -3.78 3.63 18.37
C TRP A 137 -2.48 4.38 18.62
N ARG A 138 -1.37 3.66 18.83
CA ARG A 138 -0.04 4.27 18.95
C ARG A 138 0.38 5.01 17.69
N VAL A 139 0.26 4.38 16.53
CA VAL A 139 0.58 5.02 15.24
C VAL A 139 -0.27 6.25 14.99
N ILE A 140 -1.58 6.17 15.28
CA ILE A 140 -2.49 7.31 15.15
C ILE A 140 -2.04 8.47 16.04
N ALA A 141 -1.76 8.21 17.30
CA ALA A 141 -1.35 9.24 18.26
C ALA A 141 0.04 9.82 17.94
N GLU A 142 1.01 8.96 17.62
CA GLU A 142 2.39 9.36 17.35
C GLU A 142 2.51 10.25 16.11
N HIS A 143 1.74 9.91 15.06
CA HIS A 143 1.81 10.61 13.78
C HIS A 143 0.66 11.57 13.52
N ASN A 144 -0.21 11.83 14.51
CA ASN A 144 -1.37 12.72 14.36
C ASN A 144 -2.23 12.35 13.15
N VAL A 145 -2.55 11.07 13.00
CA VAL A 145 -3.33 10.56 11.86
C VAL A 145 -4.73 11.13 11.88
N LYS A 146 -5.08 11.91 10.87
CA LYS A 146 -6.43 12.49 10.74
C LYS A 146 -7.46 11.45 10.29
N VAL A 147 -7.07 10.57 9.37
CA VAL A 147 -7.96 9.54 8.81
C VAL A 147 -7.26 8.18 8.82
N LEU A 148 -7.92 7.21 9.46
CA LEU A 148 -7.59 5.79 9.35
C LEU A 148 -8.59 5.10 8.42
N PHE A 149 -8.11 4.63 7.27
CA PHE A 149 -8.86 3.79 6.35
C PHE A 149 -8.40 2.34 6.46
N THR A 150 -9.26 1.45 6.91
CA THR A 150 -8.89 0.03 7.09
C THR A 150 -10.08 -0.89 6.87
N ALA A 151 -9.82 -2.20 6.79
CA ALA A 151 -10.87 -3.20 6.62
C ALA A 151 -11.64 -3.45 7.94
N PRO A 152 -12.96 -3.70 7.89
CA PRO A 152 -13.74 -4.07 9.07
C PRO A 152 -13.18 -5.27 9.84
N THR A 153 -12.50 -6.18 9.15
CA THR A 153 -11.82 -7.34 9.76
C THR A 153 -10.70 -6.94 10.71
N ALA A 154 -9.99 -5.84 10.43
CA ALA A 154 -8.96 -5.32 11.32
C ALA A 154 -9.57 -4.84 12.64
N PHE A 155 -10.65 -4.06 12.59
CA PHE A 155 -11.36 -3.63 13.79
C PHE A 155 -11.96 -4.80 14.60
N ARG A 156 -12.49 -5.81 13.91
CA ARG A 156 -12.98 -7.03 14.60
C ARG A 156 -11.85 -7.77 15.31
N ALA A 157 -10.67 -7.86 14.69
CA ALA A 157 -9.51 -8.48 15.30
C ALA A 157 -9.03 -7.70 16.53
N ILE A 158 -8.92 -6.36 16.43
CA ILE A 158 -8.56 -5.48 17.55
C ILE A 158 -9.59 -5.63 18.68
N LYS A 159 -10.89 -5.53 18.37
CA LYS A 159 -11.96 -5.66 19.36
C LYS A 159 -11.96 -7.02 20.06
N ARG A 160 -11.63 -8.09 19.36
CA ARG A 160 -11.49 -9.42 19.94
C ARG A 160 -10.29 -9.52 20.89
N ALA A 161 -9.17 -8.89 20.54
CA ALA A 161 -7.95 -8.91 21.35
C ALA A 161 -7.99 -7.92 22.53
N ASP A 162 -8.73 -6.81 22.39
CA ASP A 162 -8.95 -5.79 23.43
C ASP A 162 -10.44 -5.43 23.54
N PRO A 163 -11.25 -6.32 24.16
CA PRO A 163 -12.71 -6.15 24.23
C PRO A 163 -13.14 -4.88 24.95
N ASN A 164 -12.34 -4.40 25.89
CA ASN A 164 -12.62 -3.24 26.73
C ASN A 164 -12.02 -1.93 26.21
N GLY A 165 -11.25 -1.98 25.13
CA GLY A 165 -10.58 -0.80 24.56
C GLY A 165 -9.49 -0.23 25.47
N ASN A 166 -8.81 -1.07 26.23
CA ASN A 166 -7.81 -0.62 27.19
C ASN A 166 -6.60 0.05 26.53
N PHE A 167 -6.26 -0.37 25.30
CA PHE A 167 -5.18 0.28 24.55
C PHE A 167 -5.64 1.61 23.98
N LEU A 168 -6.87 1.70 23.46
CA LEU A 168 -7.42 2.95 22.91
C LEU A 168 -7.46 4.04 23.99
N LYS A 169 -7.97 3.72 25.18
CA LYS A 169 -8.10 4.67 26.31
C LYS A 169 -6.78 5.27 26.82
N LYS A 170 -5.65 4.75 26.38
CA LYS A 170 -4.33 5.32 26.71
C LYS A 170 -3.94 6.50 25.83
N HIS A 171 -4.71 6.77 24.78
CA HIS A 171 -4.43 7.77 23.77
C HIS A 171 -5.59 8.77 23.58
N ASP A 172 -6.47 8.89 24.59
CA ASP A 172 -7.53 9.91 24.65
C ASP A 172 -6.97 11.29 24.97
#